data_a041d240cd7b05a54ee3087651d4c80a
#
_entry.id   a041d240cd7b05a54ee3087651d4c80a
#
_cell.length_a   1.000
_cell.length_b   1.000
_cell.length_c   1.000
_cell.angle_alpha   90.00
_cell.angle_beta   90.00
_cell.angle_gamma   90.00
#
_symmetry.space_group_name_H-M   'P 1'
#
loop_
_entity.id
_entity.type
_entity.pdbx_description
1 polymer ?
#
loop_
_entity_poly.entity_id
_entity_poly.type
_entity_poly.pdbx_seq_one_letter_code
_entity_poly.pdbx_strand_id
1 'polypeptide(L)'
;MLVALQAKERGGTIETIALTDCKGQTETLPNWSPVHHRVPERLVKTILGRDMTEDELSNAMIRMGGRYTGRSPATAEEISDDGTMQHAGEDEDMLGFDMPRWRFDLLHPVDLVEDLAIGHGYEDLGTDVPKAPMNALPRPDDHLRRRIRTSMQGMGFMQIQSLTLSNDGDQFDRMRWKPFNAITRITNPITIEHTMMRHFLLPGLLRLLASNRHHDLPQSVYELGTVVRDHTNMSRLAFLTAERSGGFAAIRGRIQAFLRDIGAENVTIEALPDNEGPWLAGRAARVLVGEEWVGLSLIHI
;
A
#
# COMPACT_ATOMS: atom_id res chain seq x y z
N MET A 1 -16.24 30.81 8.81
CA MET A 1 -17.27 30.31 9.73
C MET A 1 -16.78 30.14 11.17
N LEU A 2 -15.75 29.34 11.47
CA LEU A 2 -15.20 29.13 12.84
C LEU A 2 -14.81 30.45 13.54
N VAL A 3 -14.12 31.36 12.84
CA VAL A 3 -13.76 32.67 13.39
C VAL A 3 -14.99 33.51 13.76
N ALA A 4 -16.04 33.47 12.93
CA ALA A 4 -17.28 34.17 13.19
C ALA A 4 -18.03 33.57 14.39
N LEU A 5 -18.03 32.23 14.54
CA LEU A 5 -18.59 31.55 15.69
C LEU A 5 -17.89 31.95 16.99
N GLN A 6 -16.55 31.93 17.00
CA GLN A 6 -15.74 32.36 18.15
C GLN A 6 -15.95 33.83 18.50
N ALA A 7 -16.11 34.70 17.50
CA ALA A 7 -16.39 36.11 17.73
C ALA A 7 -17.76 36.26 18.42
N LYS A 8 -18.79 35.52 17.98
CA LYS A 8 -20.12 35.52 18.60
C LYS A 8 -20.06 35.02 20.05
N GLU A 9 -19.41 33.94 20.31
CA GLU A 9 -19.24 33.37 21.67
C GLU A 9 -18.53 34.34 22.64
N ARG A 10 -17.66 35.21 22.13
CA ARG A 10 -16.99 36.25 22.89
C ARG A 10 -17.76 37.60 22.94
N GLY A 11 -19.04 37.59 22.54
CA GLY A 11 -19.91 38.79 22.59
C GLY A 11 -19.66 39.75 21.42
N GLY A 12 -18.97 39.32 20.37
CA GLY A 12 -18.76 40.12 19.15
C GLY A 12 -20.02 40.14 18.29
N THR A 13 -20.18 41.19 17.48
CA THR A 13 -21.23 41.30 16.47
C THR A 13 -20.74 40.73 15.13
N ILE A 14 -21.57 39.91 14.50
CA ILE A 14 -21.30 39.37 13.16
C ILE A 14 -22.19 40.10 12.17
N GLU A 15 -21.55 40.80 11.23
CA GLU A 15 -22.24 41.41 10.11
C GLU A 15 -22.31 40.41 8.95
N THR A 16 -23.43 40.43 8.23
CA THR A 16 -23.63 39.58 7.04
C THR A 16 -23.42 40.39 5.77
N ILE A 17 -22.89 39.75 4.74
CA ILE A 17 -22.71 40.33 3.41
C ILE A 17 -23.38 39.43 2.37
N ALA A 18 -24.03 40.04 1.42
CA ALA A 18 -24.55 39.34 0.25
C ALA A 18 -23.50 39.33 -0.86
N LEU A 19 -23.14 38.15 -1.31
CA LEU A 19 -22.21 37.94 -2.43
C LEU A 19 -22.95 37.35 -3.62
N THR A 20 -22.80 37.95 -4.79
CA THR A 20 -23.34 37.42 -6.05
C THR A 20 -22.20 36.83 -6.87
N ASP A 21 -22.34 35.58 -7.26
CA ASP A 21 -21.35 34.89 -8.10
C ASP A 21 -21.45 35.31 -9.57
N CYS A 22 -20.52 34.81 -10.39
CA CYS A 22 -20.49 35.11 -11.85
C CYS A 22 -21.68 34.52 -12.63
N LYS A 23 -22.49 33.65 -12.00
CA LYS A 23 -23.73 33.08 -12.57
C LYS A 23 -24.98 33.83 -12.09
N GLY A 24 -24.81 34.90 -11.31
CA GLY A 24 -25.92 35.69 -10.79
C GLY A 24 -26.62 35.10 -9.56
N GLN A 25 -26.02 34.05 -8.94
CA GLN A 25 -26.56 33.50 -7.69
C GLN A 25 -26.06 34.33 -6.51
N THR A 26 -26.97 34.72 -5.63
CA THR A 26 -26.64 35.55 -4.45
C THR A 26 -26.77 34.70 -3.19
N GLU A 27 -25.66 34.64 -2.42
CA GLU A 27 -25.59 33.99 -1.13
C GLU A 27 -25.25 35.02 -0.02
N THR A 28 -25.90 34.90 1.13
CA THR A 28 -25.58 35.70 2.30
C THR A 28 -24.57 34.97 3.18
N LEU A 29 -23.43 35.61 3.48
CA LEU A 29 -22.37 35.06 4.29
C LEU A 29 -22.20 35.83 5.60
N PRO A 30 -21.85 35.15 6.70
CA PRO A 30 -21.73 33.70 6.84
C PRO A 30 -23.12 33.02 6.80
N ASN A 31 -23.18 31.92 6.03
CA ASN A 31 -24.39 31.10 5.97
C ASN A 31 -24.41 30.12 7.16
N TRP A 32 -25.37 30.26 8.04
CA TRP A 32 -25.51 29.44 9.25
C TRP A 32 -26.47 28.25 9.09
N SER A 33 -27.14 28.15 7.95
CA SER A 33 -28.02 27.04 7.70
C SER A 33 -27.27 25.71 7.73
N PRO A 34 -27.78 24.70 8.42
CA PRO A 34 -27.16 23.37 8.41
C PRO A 34 -27.11 22.80 7.00
N VAL A 35 -26.22 21.87 6.78
CA VAL A 35 -26.19 21.04 5.58
C VAL A 35 -26.94 19.76 5.89
N HIS A 36 -27.91 19.43 5.02
CA HIS A 36 -28.66 18.19 5.13
C HIS A 36 -27.89 17.07 4.48
N HIS A 37 -27.67 15.96 5.20
CA HIS A 37 -27.04 14.75 4.73
C HIS A 37 -27.98 13.57 4.88
N ARG A 38 -27.80 12.56 4.03
CA ARG A 38 -28.60 11.33 4.08
C ARG A 38 -27.67 10.13 4.01
N VAL A 39 -27.98 9.08 4.79
CA VAL A 39 -27.18 7.88 4.93
C VAL A 39 -28.07 6.65 4.80
N PRO A 40 -27.71 5.64 3.98
CA PRO A 40 -28.45 4.38 3.94
C PRO A 40 -28.46 3.71 5.31
N GLU A 41 -29.64 3.30 5.79
CA GLU A 41 -29.76 2.64 7.10
C GLU A 41 -28.93 1.35 7.15
N ARG A 42 -28.88 0.62 6.03
CA ARG A 42 -28.04 -0.58 5.89
C ARG A 42 -26.56 -0.31 6.13
N LEU A 43 -26.05 0.86 5.66
CA LEU A 43 -24.65 1.23 5.88
C LEU A 43 -24.34 1.37 7.37
N VAL A 44 -25.22 2.06 8.11
CA VAL A 44 -25.11 2.22 9.56
C VAL A 44 -25.10 0.85 10.24
N LYS A 45 -26.08 0.00 9.95
CA LYS A 45 -26.20 -1.34 10.50
C LYS A 45 -24.97 -2.22 10.20
N THR A 46 -24.47 -2.17 8.98
CA THR A 46 -23.34 -3.02 8.56
C THR A 46 -22.03 -2.60 9.22
N ILE A 47 -21.77 -1.29 9.30
CA ILE A 47 -20.53 -0.78 9.88
C ILE A 47 -20.53 -0.89 11.41
N LEU A 48 -21.64 -0.50 12.06
CA LEU A 48 -21.74 -0.56 13.52
C LEU A 48 -22.07 -1.96 14.05
N GLY A 49 -22.50 -2.89 13.17
CA GLY A 49 -22.84 -4.27 13.54
C GLY A 49 -24.16 -4.41 14.29
N ARG A 50 -24.97 -3.34 14.38
CA ARG A 50 -26.23 -3.32 15.13
C ARG A 50 -27.22 -2.33 14.52
N ASP A 51 -28.50 -2.52 14.84
CA ASP A 51 -29.53 -1.52 14.59
C ASP A 51 -29.48 -0.44 15.68
N MET A 52 -29.73 0.81 15.31
CA MET A 52 -29.87 1.92 16.25
C MET A 52 -31.30 2.41 16.31
N THR A 53 -31.78 2.66 17.49
CA THR A 53 -33.12 3.31 17.70
C THR A 53 -33.06 4.78 17.34
N GLU A 54 -34.22 5.41 17.10
CA GLU A 54 -34.28 6.84 16.80
C GLU A 54 -33.73 7.72 17.92
N ASP A 55 -33.97 7.30 19.18
CA ASP A 55 -33.39 7.99 20.33
C ASP A 55 -31.86 7.90 20.37
N GLU A 56 -31.31 6.74 20.05
CA GLU A 56 -29.84 6.56 19.98
C GLU A 56 -29.24 7.39 18.84
N LEU A 57 -29.86 7.38 17.63
CA LEU A 57 -29.45 8.20 16.51
C LEU A 57 -29.48 9.69 16.84
N SER A 58 -30.59 10.15 17.47
CA SER A 58 -30.77 11.54 17.88
C SER A 58 -29.73 11.96 18.93
N ASN A 59 -29.56 11.15 19.98
CA ASN A 59 -28.61 11.45 21.07
C ASN A 59 -27.17 11.44 20.59
N ALA A 60 -26.80 10.49 19.73
CA ALA A 60 -25.45 10.43 19.14
C ALA A 60 -25.14 11.68 18.32
N MET A 61 -26.06 12.09 17.43
CA MET A 61 -25.85 13.26 16.58
C MET A 61 -25.87 14.59 17.34
N ILE A 62 -26.66 14.71 18.41
CA ILE A 62 -26.62 15.91 19.28
C ILE A 62 -25.21 16.08 19.88
N ARG A 63 -24.59 14.99 20.32
CA ARG A 63 -23.21 15.03 20.86
C ARG A 63 -22.19 15.49 19.82
N MET A 64 -22.43 15.19 18.54
CA MET A 64 -21.59 15.60 17.40
C MET A 64 -21.95 17.00 16.86
N GLY A 65 -22.89 17.68 17.49
CA GLY A 65 -23.35 19.04 17.13
C GLY A 65 -24.35 19.06 15.97
N GLY A 66 -24.85 17.92 15.55
CA GLY A 66 -25.85 17.75 14.50
C GLY A 66 -27.25 17.46 15.05
N ARG A 67 -28.18 17.14 14.17
CA ARG A 67 -29.57 16.77 14.48
C ARG A 67 -30.02 15.65 13.55
N TYR A 68 -30.64 14.62 14.12
CA TYR A 68 -31.35 13.60 13.35
C TYR A 68 -32.67 14.19 12.88
N THR A 69 -33.04 13.99 11.61
CA THR A 69 -34.25 14.58 10.99
C THR A 69 -35.34 13.56 10.64
N GLY A 70 -35.02 12.27 10.81
CA GLY A 70 -35.96 11.18 10.56
C GLY A 70 -35.53 10.23 9.44
N ARG A 71 -36.43 9.28 9.17
CA ARG A 71 -36.28 8.30 8.07
C ARG A 71 -37.16 8.73 6.88
N SER A 72 -36.65 8.42 5.70
CA SER A 72 -37.44 8.64 4.46
C SER A 72 -36.92 7.68 3.37
N PRO A 73 -37.79 7.26 2.44
CA PRO A 73 -37.37 6.43 1.31
C PRO A 73 -36.25 7.05 0.52
N ALA A 74 -35.39 6.21 -0.06
CA ALA A 74 -34.32 6.65 -0.96
C ALA A 74 -34.93 7.29 -2.22
N THR A 75 -34.27 8.34 -2.72
CA THR A 75 -34.62 8.96 -4.00
C THR A 75 -33.98 8.18 -5.15
N ALA A 76 -34.49 8.36 -6.37
CA ALA A 76 -33.94 7.67 -7.55
C ALA A 76 -32.45 7.97 -7.82
N GLU A 77 -31.95 9.11 -7.36
CA GLU A 77 -30.55 9.51 -7.48
C GLU A 77 -29.65 8.83 -6.43
N GLU A 78 -30.23 8.43 -5.31
CA GLU A 78 -29.53 7.76 -4.21
C GLU A 78 -29.50 6.23 -4.36
N ILE A 79 -30.34 5.70 -5.25
CA ILE A 79 -30.40 4.28 -5.55
C ILE A 79 -29.35 3.95 -6.62
N SER A 80 -28.43 3.06 -6.31
CA SER A 80 -27.45 2.54 -7.26
C SER A 80 -27.11 1.08 -6.94
N ASP A 81 -27.05 0.27 -7.97
CA ASP A 81 -26.64 -1.15 -7.88
C ASP A 81 -25.15 -1.34 -8.25
N ASP A 82 -24.32 -0.35 -7.94
CA ASP A 82 -22.87 -0.39 -8.22
C ASP A 82 -22.08 -1.28 -7.23
N GLY A 83 -22.77 -1.96 -6.33
CA GLY A 83 -22.18 -2.83 -5.32
C GLY A 83 -21.49 -2.09 -4.18
N THR A 84 -21.56 -0.75 -4.14
CA THR A 84 -21.07 0.03 -3.01
C THR A 84 -22.16 0.14 -1.95
N MET A 85 -21.75 0.19 -0.68
CA MET A 85 -22.68 0.39 0.43
C MET A 85 -23.06 1.87 0.65
N GLN A 86 -22.54 2.76 -0.19
CA GLN A 86 -22.77 4.21 -0.07
C GLN A 86 -24.11 4.64 -0.69
N HIS A 87 -24.65 3.82 -1.58
CA HIS A 87 -25.95 4.00 -2.20
C HIS A 87 -27.00 3.08 -1.58
N ALA A 88 -28.24 3.52 -1.61
CA ALA A 88 -29.36 2.73 -1.12
C ALA A 88 -29.78 1.66 -2.13
N GLY A 89 -30.39 0.58 -1.64
CA GLY A 89 -31.14 -0.36 -2.45
C GLY A 89 -32.52 0.18 -2.82
N GLU A 90 -33.25 -0.51 -3.74
CA GLU A 90 -34.56 -0.04 -4.27
C GLU A 90 -35.64 0.20 -3.20
N ASP A 91 -35.66 -0.56 -2.10
CA ASP A 91 -36.64 -0.47 -1.02
C ASP A 91 -35.98 -0.09 0.33
N GLU A 92 -34.92 0.69 0.29
CA GLU A 92 -34.15 1.04 1.49
C GLU A 92 -34.50 2.44 2.01
N ASP A 93 -34.58 2.56 3.33
CA ASP A 93 -34.73 3.85 3.99
C ASP A 93 -33.40 4.56 4.18
N MET A 94 -33.41 5.86 4.03
CA MET A 94 -32.33 6.79 4.31
C MET A 94 -32.56 7.48 5.65
N LEU A 95 -31.53 7.56 6.46
CA LEU A 95 -31.49 8.34 7.68
C LEU A 95 -31.02 9.75 7.35
N GLY A 96 -31.81 10.75 7.74
CA GLY A 96 -31.53 12.17 7.50
C GLY A 96 -30.86 12.83 8.71
N PHE A 97 -29.88 13.68 8.44
CA PHE A 97 -29.11 14.42 9.45
C PHE A 97 -28.87 15.85 9.00
N ASP A 98 -29.12 16.82 9.86
CA ASP A 98 -28.72 18.21 9.69
C ASP A 98 -27.42 18.46 10.43
N MET A 99 -26.35 18.74 9.72
CA MET A 99 -25.03 18.98 10.29
C MET A 99 -24.61 20.43 10.18
N PRO A 100 -23.85 20.97 11.16
CA PRO A 100 -23.38 22.34 11.09
C PRO A 100 -22.50 22.56 9.84
N ARG A 101 -22.70 23.67 9.16
CA ARG A 101 -21.99 23.98 7.91
C ARG A 101 -20.46 24.09 8.05
N TRP A 102 -19.93 24.22 9.24
CA TRP A 102 -18.46 24.20 9.46
C TRP A 102 -17.86 22.80 9.46
N ARG A 103 -18.69 21.72 9.44
CA ARG A 103 -18.28 20.32 9.29
C ARG A 103 -18.07 20.01 7.81
N PHE A 104 -16.99 20.57 7.24
CA PHE A 104 -16.59 20.32 5.84
C PHE A 104 -15.79 19.04 5.67
N ASP A 105 -15.59 18.29 6.73
CA ASP A 105 -15.02 16.96 6.80
C ASP A 105 -16.02 15.85 6.38
N LEU A 106 -17.31 16.14 6.39
CA LEU A 106 -18.34 15.19 6.01
C LEU A 106 -18.49 15.13 4.48
N LEU A 107 -17.72 14.26 3.85
CA LEU A 107 -17.62 14.12 2.40
C LEU A 107 -18.44 12.93 1.87
N HIS A 108 -18.58 11.88 2.69
CA HIS A 108 -19.25 10.63 2.33
C HIS A 108 -20.23 10.18 3.41
N PRO A 109 -21.23 9.34 3.08
CA PRO A 109 -22.16 8.80 4.07
C PRO A 109 -21.49 8.08 5.24
N VAL A 110 -20.32 7.45 5.01
CA VAL A 110 -19.56 6.75 6.05
C VAL A 110 -19.04 7.69 7.14
N ASP A 111 -18.75 8.96 6.84
CA ASP A 111 -18.29 9.94 7.81
C ASP A 111 -19.37 10.22 8.87
N LEU A 112 -20.64 10.15 8.47
CA LEU A 112 -21.77 10.26 9.40
C LEU A 112 -21.97 9.01 10.24
N VAL A 113 -21.64 7.83 9.69
CA VAL A 113 -21.61 6.58 10.48
C VAL A 113 -20.53 6.63 11.54
N GLU A 114 -19.36 7.22 11.23
CA GLU A 114 -18.30 7.47 12.21
C GLU A 114 -18.78 8.43 13.31
N ASP A 115 -19.41 9.53 12.95
CA ASP A 115 -20.01 10.47 13.91
C ASP A 115 -21.06 9.79 14.81
N LEU A 116 -21.90 8.91 14.25
CA LEU A 116 -22.83 8.09 15.04
C LEU A 116 -22.10 7.19 16.03
N ALA A 117 -21.02 6.53 15.61
CA ALA A 117 -20.22 5.67 16.49
C ALA A 117 -19.58 6.47 17.63
N ILE A 118 -18.99 7.62 17.32
CA ILE A 118 -18.36 8.51 18.32
C ILE A 118 -19.40 9.05 19.28
N GLY A 119 -20.51 9.56 18.76
CA GLY A 119 -21.58 10.16 19.56
C GLY A 119 -22.32 9.13 20.42
N HIS A 120 -22.47 7.89 19.97
CA HIS A 120 -23.02 6.78 20.76
C HIS A 120 -22.04 6.35 21.87
N GLY A 121 -20.77 6.23 21.53
CA GLY A 121 -19.69 5.74 22.39
C GLY A 121 -19.23 4.36 21.94
N TYR A 122 -17.93 4.23 21.65
CA TYR A 122 -17.37 2.95 21.15
C TYR A 122 -17.51 1.81 22.16
N GLU A 123 -17.47 2.12 23.45
CA GLU A 123 -17.64 1.13 24.53
C GLU A 123 -19.05 0.52 24.53
N ASP A 124 -20.05 1.28 24.05
CA ASP A 124 -21.45 0.87 24.04
C ASP A 124 -21.84 0.12 22.75
N LEU A 125 -20.95 0.08 21.73
CA LEU A 125 -21.19 -0.65 20.48
C LEU A 125 -21.11 -2.17 20.65
N GLY A 126 -20.56 -2.63 21.75
CA GLY A 126 -20.41 -4.05 22.07
C GLY A 126 -18.98 -4.58 21.82
N THR A 127 -18.72 -5.74 22.39
CA THR A 127 -17.41 -6.41 22.32
C THR A 127 -17.48 -7.79 21.66
N ASP A 128 -18.51 -8.03 20.87
CA ASP A 128 -18.71 -9.34 20.25
C ASP A 128 -17.66 -9.59 19.16
N VAL A 129 -16.91 -10.66 19.33
CA VAL A 129 -15.98 -11.14 18.32
C VAL A 129 -16.79 -11.86 17.23
N PRO A 130 -16.72 -11.42 15.96
CA PRO A 130 -17.46 -12.09 14.90
C PRO A 130 -17.02 -13.56 14.78
N LYS A 131 -17.98 -14.47 14.80
CA LYS A 131 -17.75 -15.91 14.59
C LYS A 131 -17.59 -16.19 13.09
N ALA A 132 -16.50 -15.72 12.51
CA ALA A 132 -16.16 -16.04 11.13
C ALA A 132 -15.31 -17.32 11.09
N PRO A 133 -15.56 -18.28 10.19
CA PRO A 133 -14.66 -19.40 10.00
C PRO A 133 -13.30 -18.88 9.54
N MET A 134 -12.27 -19.12 10.33
CA MET A 134 -10.88 -18.74 10.01
C MET A 134 -10.30 -19.76 9.02
N ASN A 135 -10.77 -19.73 7.80
CA ASN A 135 -10.25 -20.55 6.69
C ASN A 135 -9.19 -19.78 5.90
N ALA A 136 -8.12 -19.38 6.58
CA ALA A 136 -6.98 -18.80 5.92
C ALA A 136 -6.24 -19.88 5.13
N LEU A 137 -6.38 -19.89 3.81
CA LEU A 137 -5.52 -20.67 2.92
C LEU A 137 -4.28 -19.82 2.59
N PRO A 138 -3.07 -20.33 2.86
CA PRO A 138 -1.87 -19.63 2.46
C PRO A 138 -1.81 -19.55 0.92
N ARG A 139 -1.34 -18.43 0.41
CA ARG A 139 -1.13 -18.28 -1.03
C ARG A 139 -0.07 -19.30 -1.49
N PRO A 140 -0.21 -19.89 -2.69
CA PRO A 140 0.74 -20.90 -3.18
C PRO A 140 2.20 -20.47 -3.14
N ASP A 141 2.47 -19.19 -3.43
CA ASP A 141 3.82 -18.62 -3.42
C ASP A 141 4.38 -18.40 -1.99
N ASP A 142 3.56 -18.35 -0.95
CA ASP A 142 4.02 -18.16 0.43
C ASP A 142 4.83 -19.36 0.95
N HIS A 143 4.47 -20.58 0.55
CA HIS A 143 5.25 -21.77 0.88
C HIS A 143 6.66 -21.71 0.26
N LEU A 144 6.75 -21.35 -1.02
CA LEU A 144 8.04 -21.20 -1.69
C LEU A 144 8.86 -20.08 -1.06
N ARG A 145 8.25 -18.92 -0.80
CA ARG A 145 8.91 -17.78 -0.13
C ARG A 145 9.45 -18.15 1.25
N ARG A 146 8.69 -18.95 2.02
CA ARG A 146 9.14 -19.43 3.34
C ARG A 146 10.34 -20.36 3.20
N ARG A 147 10.29 -21.33 2.28
CA ARG A 147 11.42 -22.24 2.00
C ARG A 147 12.67 -21.48 1.60
N ILE A 148 12.54 -20.50 0.68
CA ILE A 148 13.65 -19.63 0.26
C ILE A 148 14.29 -18.94 1.48
N ARG A 149 13.48 -18.31 2.35
CA ARG A 149 13.99 -17.64 3.55
C ARG A 149 14.70 -18.60 4.48
N THR A 150 14.11 -19.76 4.74
CA THR A 150 14.72 -20.78 5.61
C THR A 150 16.07 -21.28 5.06
N SER A 151 16.14 -21.56 3.76
CA SER A 151 17.39 -21.99 3.11
C SER A 151 18.47 -20.91 3.17
N MET A 152 18.13 -19.67 2.81
CA MET A 152 19.07 -18.55 2.83
C MET A 152 19.62 -18.27 4.24
N GLN A 153 18.75 -18.28 5.25
CA GLN A 153 19.16 -18.11 6.65
C GLN A 153 20.01 -19.29 7.15
N GLY A 154 19.64 -20.51 6.76
CA GLY A 154 20.43 -21.72 7.06
C GLY A 154 21.83 -21.71 6.46
N MET A 155 22.03 -21.04 5.33
CA MET A 155 23.34 -20.81 4.70
C MET A 155 24.10 -19.61 5.28
N GLY A 156 23.58 -18.95 6.32
CA GLY A 156 24.21 -17.81 7.00
C GLY A 156 24.03 -16.46 6.33
N PHE A 157 23.04 -16.30 5.46
CA PHE A 157 22.72 -15.01 4.85
C PHE A 157 21.76 -14.19 5.72
N MET A 158 22.07 -12.92 5.88
CA MET A 158 21.18 -11.93 6.51
C MET A 158 20.15 -11.43 5.49
N GLN A 159 18.86 -11.49 5.84
CA GLN A 159 17.81 -10.92 5.01
C GLN A 159 17.83 -9.39 5.11
N ILE A 160 17.76 -8.75 3.97
CA ILE A 160 17.51 -7.32 3.89
C ILE A 160 16.24 -7.04 3.10
N GLN A 161 15.71 -5.83 3.27
CA GLN A 161 14.62 -5.30 2.47
C GLN A 161 14.92 -3.85 2.13
N SER A 162 15.20 -3.60 0.86
CA SER A 162 15.46 -2.28 0.34
C SER A 162 14.20 -1.66 -0.27
N LEU A 163 14.24 -0.34 -0.54
CA LEU A 163 13.14 0.35 -1.18
C LEU A 163 12.89 -0.19 -2.59
N THR A 164 11.63 -0.28 -2.98
CA THR A 164 11.23 -0.64 -4.35
C THR A 164 11.46 0.51 -5.34
N LEU A 165 11.58 1.74 -4.82
CA LEU A 165 11.91 2.92 -5.60
C LEU A 165 13.41 3.03 -5.83
N SER A 166 13.80 3.45 -7.04
CA SER A 166 15.18 3.55 -7.49
C SER A 166 15.31 4.62 -8.58
N ASN A 167 16.46 4.65 -9.25
CA ASN A 167 16.77 5.55 -10.37
C ASN A 167 17.59 4.83 -11.45
N ASP A 168 17.69 5.44 -12.62
CA ASP A 168 18.46 4.89 -13.76
C ASP A 168 19.95 4.72 -13.43
N GLY A 169 20.53 5.68 -12.70
CA GLY A 169 21.92 5.64 -12.30
C GLY A 169 22.28 4.37 -11.50
N ASP A 170 21.45 4.00 -10.53
CA ASP A 170 21.67 2.80 -9.72
C ASP A 170 21.32 1.52 -10.48
N GLN A 171 20.23 1.53 -11.23
CA GLN A 171 19.72 0.32 -11.87
C GLN A 171 20.48 -0.06 -13.14
N PHE A 172 20.98 0.92 -13.89
CA PHE A 172 21.57 0.69 -15.22
C PHE A 172 22.96 1.27 -15.37
N ASP A 173 23.20 2.56 -15.14
CA ASP A 173 24.46 3.23 -15.50
C ASP A 173 25.64 2.68 -14.71
N ARG A 174 25.52 2.60 -13.37
CA ARG A 174 26.58 2.04 -12.48
C ARG A 174 26.80 0.56 -12.71
N MET A 175 25.74 -0.15 -13.10
CA MET A 175 25.80 -1.57 -13.44
C MET A 175 26.30 -1.81 -14.86
N ARG A 176 26.45 -0.76 -15.69
CA ARG A 176 26.76 -0.85 -17.14
C ARG A 176 25.78 -1.73 -17.90
N TRP A 177 24.56 -1.80 -17.43
CA TRP A 177 23.44 -2.48 -18.11
C TRP A 177 22.73 -1.52 -19.04
N LYS A 178 22.32 -2.02 -20.19
CA LYS A 178 21.36 -1.31 -21.01
C LYS A 178 19.95 -1.58 -20.46
N PRO A 179 19.08 -0.56 -20.38
CA PRO A 179 17.68 -0.78 -20.07
C PRO A 179 17.07 -1.78 -21.06
N PHE A 180 16.30 -2.71 -20.56
CA PHE A 180 15.51 -3.65 -21.34
C PHE A 180 14.13 -3.80 -20.70
N ASN A 181 13.13 -4.16 -21.46
CA ASN A 181 11.73 -4.14 -21.07
C ASN A 181 11.21 -2.69 -20.78
N ALA A 182 9.90 -2.56 -20.63
CA ALA A 182 9.30 -1.29 -20.26
C ALA A 182 9.62 -0.96 -18.78
N ILE A 183 10.04 0.29 -18.55
CA ILE A 183 10.39 0.79 -17.22
C ILE A 183 9.20 1.56 -16.66
N THR A 184 8.78 1.21 -15.45
CA THR A 184 7.75 1.95 -14.72
C THR A 184 8.39 3.15 -14.02
N ARG A 185 8.01 4.35 -14.47
CA ARG A 185 8.52 5.63 -13.98
C ARG A 185 7.48 6.36 -13.15
N ILE A 186 7.95 7.18 -12.22
CA ILE A 186 7.11 8.05 -11.39
C ILE A 186 6.99 9.40 -12.10
N THR A 187 5.77 9.86 -12.33
CA THR A 187 5.51 11.11 -13.06
C THR A 187 6.00 12.33 -12.27
N ASN A 188 5.79 12.35 -10.95
CA ASN A 188 6.17 13.45 -10.08
C ASN A 188 7.04 12.94 -8.92
N PRO A 189 8.33 12.58 -9.14
CA PRO A 189 9.18 12.07 -8.10
C PRO A 189 9.53 13.17 -7.10
N ILE A 190 9.49 12.86 -5.80
CA ILE A 190 9.88 13.79 -4.73
C ILE A 190 11.39 14.03 -4.74
N THR A 191 12.16 13.01 -5.11
CA THR A 191 13.63 13.07 -5.18
C THR A 191 14.14 12.45 -6.47
N ILE A 192 15.31 12.90 -6.94
CA ILE A 192 16.00 12.33 -8.11
C ILE A 192 16.47 10.87 -7.88
N GLU A 193 16.50 10.42 -6.63
CA GLU A 193 16.88 9.07 -6.26
C GLU A 193 15.73 8.07 -6.41
N HIS A 194 14.48 8.54 -6.53
CA HIS A 194 13.27 7.72 -6.56
C HIS A 194 12.41 8.04 -7.79
N THR A 195 12.97 7.88 -8.97
CA THR A 195 12.34 8.25 -10.26
C THR A 195 11.65 7.08 -10.95
N MET A 196 11.92 5.86 -10.51
CA MET A 196 11.38 4.65 -11.14
C MET A 196 11.22 3.50 -10.14
N MET A 197 10.43 2.50 -10.53
CA MET A 197 10.39 1.22 -9.83
C MET A 197 11.62 0.40 -10.18
N ARG A 198 12.24 -0.27 -9.17
CA ARG A 198 13.46 -1.07 -9.38
C ARG A 198 13.25 -2.22 -10.35
N HIS A 199 14.20 -2.41 -11.26
CA HIS A 199 14.23 -3.47 -12.26
C HIS A 199 14.96 -4.72 -11.78
N PHE A 200 15.94 -4.52 -10.86
CA PHE A 200 16.79 -5.56 -10.26
C PHE A 200 16.94 -5.34 -8.76
N LEU A 201 17.23 -6.44 -8.05
CA LEU A 201 17.61 -6.40 -6.63
C LEU A 201 19.11 -6.17 -6.41
N LEU A 202 19.96 -6.71 -7.31
CA LEU A 202 21.42 -6.68 -7.17
C LEU A 202 21.99 -5.27 -6.96
N PRO A 203 21.57 -4.21 -7.67
CA PRO A 203 22.09 -2.86 -7.42
C PRO A 203 21.88 -2.38 -5.99
N GLY A 204 20.71 -2.68 -5.40
CA GLY A 204 20.41 -2.37 -3.99
C GLY A 204 21.33 -3.07 -3.01
N LEU A 205 21.61 -4.36 -3.23
CA LEU A 205 22.55 -5.14 -2.43
C LEU A 205 23.98 -4.60 -2.52
N LEU A 206 24.44 -4.25 -3.73
CA LEU A 206 25.77 -3.68 -3.94
C LEU A 206 25.91 -2.31 -3.26
N ARG A 207 24.88 -1.46 -3.35
CA ARG A 207 24.86 -0.16 -2.68
C ARG A 207 24.91 -0.33 -1.16
N LEU A 208 24.19 -1.31 -0.60
CA LEU A 208 24.25 -1.63 0.82
C LEU A 208 25.65 -2.01 1.27
N LEU A 209 26.30 -2.96 0.58
CA LEU A 209 27.67 -3.37 0.92
C LEU A 209 28.67 -2.23 0.74
N ALA A 210 28.50 -1.38 -0.26
CA ALA A 210 29.33 -0.20 -0.45
C ALA A 210 29.23 0.80 0.72
N SER A 211 28.04 0.96 1.32
CA SER A 211 27.84 1.80 2.51
C SER A 211 28.37 1.14 3.79
N ASN A 212 28.43 -0.19 3.83
CA ASN A 212 28.85 -0.99 4.99
C ASN A 212 30.33 -1.41 4.94
N ARG A 213 31.17 -0.72 4.20
CA ARG A 213 32.62 -1.01 4.07
C ARG A 213 33.39 -1.00 5.40
N HIS A 214 32.85 -0.36 6.42
CA HIS A 214 33.45 -0.26 7.75
C HIS A 214 33.17 -1.47 8.65
N HIS A 215 32.29 -2.38 8.21
CA HIS A 215 32.02 -3.63 8.91
C HIS A 215 32.97 -4.75 8.45
N ASP A 216 33.21 -5.69 9.36
CA ASP A 216 34.05 -6.84 9.11
C ASP A 216 33.53 -7.80 8.03
N LEU A 217 34.44 -8.50 7.37
CA LEU A 217 34.12 -9.57 6.41
C LEU A 217 34.13 -10.94 7.12
N PRO A 218 33.34 -11.91 6.71
CA PRO A 218 32.43 -11.86 5.54
C PRO A 218 31.10 -11.16 5.79
N GLN A 219 30.57 -10.50 4.77
CA GLN A 219 29.21 -9.96 4.78
C GLN A 219 28.36 -10.72 3.75
N SER A 220 27.41 -11.49 4.21
CA SER A 220 26.51 -12.29 3.37
C SER A 220 25.10 -11.79 3.53
N VAL A 221 24.52 -11.25 2.47
CA VAL A 221 23.18 -10.64 2.45
C VAL A 221 22.33 -11.17 1.32
N TYR A 222 21.03 -11.24 1.53
CA TYR A 222 20.07 -11.57 0.49
C TYR A 222 18.81 -10.72 0.57
N GLU A 223 18.14 -10.57 -0.55
CA GLU A 223 16.83 -9.96 -0.63
C GLU A 223 15.90 -10.83 -1.47
N LEU A 224 14.76 -11.22 -0.89
CA LEU A 224 13.63 -11.79 -1.59
C LEU A 224 12.58 -10.70 -1.73
N GLY A 225 12.54 -10.04 -2.87
CA GLY A 225 11.78 -8.82 -3.07
C GLY A 225 11.07 -8.74 -4.42
N THR A 226 10.22 -7.73 -4.55
CA THR A 226 9.54 -7.40 -5.79
C THR A 226 10.41 -6.50 -6.65
N VAL A 227 10.48 -6.80 -7.94
CA VAL A 227 10.96 -5.93 -9.01
C VAL A 227 9.83 -5.67 -9.99
N VAL A 228 9.92 -4.59 -10.77
CA VAL A 228 8.88 -4.24 -11.75
C VAL A 228 9.48 -4.24 -13.14
N ARG A 229 8.96 -5.06 -14.03
CA ARG A 229 9.33 -5.12 -15.46
C ARG A 229 8.06 -5.19 -16.30
N ASP A 230 8.02 -4.49 -17.40
CA ASP A 230 6.83 -4.39 -18.25
C ASP A 230 5.56 -4.02 -17.45
N HIS A 231 5.73 -3.09 -16.50
CA HIS A 231 4.67 -2.63 -15.58
C HIS A 231 4.07 -3.75 -14.71
N THR A 232 4.75 -4.91 -14.62
CA THR A 232 4.29 -6.08 -13.86
C THR A 232 5.21 -6.37 -12.68
N ASN A 233 4.60 -6.68 -11.54
CA ASN A 233 5.33 -7.08 -10.33
C ASN A 233 5.84 -8.52 -10.47
N MET A 234 7.13 -8.71 -10.21
CA MET A 234 7.77 -10.02 -10.22
C MET A 234 8.53 -10.25 -8.93
N SER A 235 8.36 -11.41 -8.30
CA SER A 235 9.21 -11.84 -7.19
C SER A 235 10.55 -12.30 -7.69
N ARG A 236 11.63 -11.81 -7.07
CA ARG A 236 13.02 -12.20 -7.38
C ARG A 236 13.79 -12.42 -6.10
N LEU A 237 14.81 -13.27 -6.19
CA LEU A 237 15.82 -13.46 -5.16
C LEU A 237 17.16 -12.96 -5.70
N ALA A 238 17.86 -12.19 -4.89
CA ALA A 238 19.29 -11.91 -5.09
C ALA A 238 20.04 -12.13 -3.77
N PHE A 239 21.24 -12.65 -3.85
CA PHE A 239 22.13 -12.78 -2.69
C PHE A 239 23.57 -12.47 -3.09
N LEU A 240 24.31 -11.96 -2.13
CA LEU A 240 25.65 -11.45 -2.35
C LEU A 240 26.50 -11.73 -1.11
N THR A 241 27.73 -12.16 -1.33
CA THR A 241 28.74 -12.30 -0.25
C THR A 241 29.96 -11.47 -0.61
N ALA A 242 30.38 -10.62 0.32
CA ALA A 242 31.69 -9.99 0.32
C ALA A 242 32.55 -10.75 1.30
N GLU A 243 33.64 -11.37 0.80
CA GLU A 243 34.60 -12.16 1.58
C GLU A 243 36.00 -11.99 1.05
N ARG A 244 37.04 -12.26 1.89
CA ARG A 244 38.44 -12.03 1.52
C ARG A 244 38.92 -13.01 0.47
N SER A 245 38.42 -14.24 0.47
CA SER A 245 38.83 -15.34 -0.40
C SER A 245 37.61 -16.01 -1.03
N GLY A 246 36.90 -15.27 -1.89
CA GLY A 246 35.79 -15.80 -2.66
C GLY A 246 36.23 -16.42 -3.98
N GLY A 247 35.43 -17.36 -4.49
CA GLY A 247 35.71 -17.96 -5.79
C GLY A 247 34.49 -18.66 -6.38
N PHE A 248 34.62 -19.11 -7.63
CA PHE A 248 33.51 -19.77 -8.35
C PHE A 248 32.99 -21.00 -7.60
N ALA A 249 33.87 -21.81 -7.01
CA ALA A 249 33.45 -23.00 -6.27
C ALA A 249 32.55 -22.66 -5.08
N ALA A 250 32.85 -21.59 -4.36
CA ALA A 250 32.03 -21.14 -3.21
C ALA A 250 30.62 -20.69 -3.62
N ILE A 251 30.52 -19.82 -4.62
CA ILE A 251 29.22 -19.35 -5.07
C ILE A 251 28.43 -20.47 -5.76
N ARG A 252 29.08 -21.32 -6.54
CA ARG A 252 28.42 -22.49 -7.15
C ARG A 252 27.85 -23.41 -6.08
N GLY A 253 28.62 -23.71 -5.03
CA GLY A 253 28.18 -24.57 -3.94
C GLY A 253 26.94 -24.00 -3.22
N ARG A 254 26.93 -22.68 -2.97
CA ARG A 254 25.76 -21.97 -2.38
C ARG A 254 24.52 -22.03 -3.28
N ILE A 255 24.69 -21.82 -4.59
CA ILE A 255 23.57 -21.91 -5.56
C ILE A 255 23.03 -23.35 -5.61
N GLN A 256 23.89 -24.35 -5.69
CA GLN A 256 23.47 -25.74 -5.73
C GLN A 256 22.78 -26.17 -4.42
N ALA A 257 23.28 -25.73 -3.26
CA ALA A 257 22.63 -25.98 -1.98
C ALA A 257 21.25 -25.34 -1.93
N PHE A 258 21.14 -24.06 -2.28
CA PHE A 258 19.88 -23.33 -2.32
C PHE A 258 18.85 -24.01 -3.23
N LEU A 259 19.21 -24.31 -4.47
CA LEU A 259 18.29 -24.91 -5.45
C LEU A 259 17.83 -26.30 -5.01
N ARG A 260 18.73 -27.12 -4.44
CA ARG A 260 18.35 -28.41 -3.84
C ARG A 260 17.37 -28.23 -2.68
N ASP A 261 17.59 -27.27 -1.78
CA ASP A 261 16.73 -27.01 -0.64
C ASP A 261 15.31 -26.58 -1.04
N ILE A 262 15.17 -25.84 -2.14
CA ILE A 262 13.85 -25.48 -2.68
C ILE A 262 13.24 -26.58 -3.56
N GLY A 263 13.97 -27.71 -3.80
CA GLY A 263 13.48 -28.86 -4.54
C GLY A 263 13.63 -28.74 -6.04
N ALA A 264 14.57 -27.93 -6.54
CA ALA A 264 14.87 -27.89 -7.96
C ALA A 264 15.68 -29.12 -8.38
N GLU A 265 15.26 -29.77 -9.45
CA GLU A 265 15.93 -30.92 -10.06
C GLU A 265 16.60 -30.49 -11.37
N ASN A 266 17.56 -31.30 -11.85
CA ASN A 266 18.27 -31.07 -13.13
C ASN A 266 18.91 -29.68 -13.24
N VAL A 267 19.62 -29.27 -12.18
CA VAL A 267 20.31 -27.99 -12.12
C VAL A 267 21.64 -28.05 -12.87
N THR A 268 21.81 -27.17 -13.87
CA THR A 268 23.07 -26.96 -14.60
C THR A 268 23.55 -25.53 -14.44
N ILE A 269 24.89 -25.37 -14.42
CA ILE A 269 25.56 -24.05 -14.35
C ILE A 269 26.54 -23.99 -15.52
N GLU A 270 26.23 -23.11 -16.47
CA GLU A 270 26.97 -22.98 -17.74
C GLU A 270 27.63 -21.60 -17.81
N ALA A 271 28.84 -21.55 -18.37
CA ALA A 271 29.53 -20.29 -18.58
C ALA A 271 28.70 -19.36 -19.49
N LEU A 272 28.57 -18.11 -19.07
CA LEU A 272 27.95 -17.08 -19.93
C LEU A 272 28.93 -16.70 -21.01
N PRO A 273 28.49 -16.58 -22.28
CA PRO A 273 29.35 -16.07 -23.35
C PRO A 273 29.96 -14.68 -23.01
N ASP A 274 31.22 -14.47 -23.35
CA ASP A 274 31.98 -13.27 -22.97
C ASP A 274 31.36 -11.93 -23.50
N ASN A 275 30.53 -12.02 -24.51
CA ASN A 275 29.84 -10.87 -25.10
C ASN A 275 28.44 -10.61 -24.54
N GLU A 276 27.99 -11.39 -23.57
CA GLU A 276 26.69 -11.20 -22.93
C GLU A 276 26.83 -10.44 -21.61
N GLY A 277 26.45 -9.16 -21.64
CA GLY A 277 26.38 -8.29 -20.46
C GLY A 277 27.71 -7.60 -20.09
N PRO A 278 27.71 -6.84 -19.00
CA PRO A 278 28.85 -6.02 -18.56
C PRO A 278 29.88 -6.81 -17.73
N TRP A 279 29.85 -8.12 -17.78
CA TRP A 279 30.66 -9.00 -16.94
C TRP A 279 32.06 -9.21 -17.54
N LEU A 280 33.01 -9.41 -16.66
CA LEU A 280 34.36 -9.84 -17.09
C LEU A 280 34.28 -11.26 -17.69
N ALA A 281 35.06 -11.50 -18.75
CA ALA A 281 35.14 -12.78 -19.42
C ALA A 281 35.43 -13.92 -18.43
N GLY A 282 34.68 -15.02 -18.52
CA GLY A 282 34.77 -16.16 -17.65
C GLY A 282 34.35 -15.95 -16.19
N ARG A 283 33.66 -14.82 -15.88
CA ARG A 283 33.24 -14.47 -14.51
C ARG A 283 31.76 -14.52 -14.31
N ALA A 284 30.96 -14.90 -15.32
CA ALA A 284 29.54 -15.04 -15.25
C ALA A 284 29.11 -16.43 -15.72
N ALA A 285 28.01 -16.92 -15.15
CA ALA A 285 27.42 -18.20 -15.51
C ALA A 285 25.90 -18.10 -15.48
N ARG A 286 25.25 -18.82 -16.39
CA ARG A 286 23.80 -19.06 -16.36
C ARG A 286 23.50 -20.19 -15.39
N VAL A 287 22.39 -20.06 -14.68
CA VAL A 287 21.83 -21.11 -13.85
C VAL A 287 20.54 -21.59 -14.51
N LEU A 288 20.51 -22.89 -14.86
CA LEU A 288 19.36 -23.49 -15.50
C LEU A 288 18.76 -24.57 -14.59
N VAL A 289 17.44 -24.72 -14.68
CA VAL A 289 16.67 -25.83 -14.11
C VAL A 289 15.97 -26.52 -15.26
N GLY A 290 16.43 -27.73 -15.62
CA GLY A 290 16.10 -28.30 -16.92
C GLY A 290 16.64 -27.44 -18.06
N GLU A 291 15.76 -27.01 -18.96
CA GLU A 291 16.09 -26.10 -20.07
C GLU A 291 15.80 -24.61 -19.74
N GLU A 292 15.19 -24.33 -18.61
CA GLU A 292 14.77 -22.97 -18.24
C GLU A 292 15.92 -22.20 -17.56
N TRP A 293 16.18 -20.99 -18.07
CA TRP A 293 17.14 -20.06 -17.47
C TRP A 293 16.50 -19.35 -16.26
N VAL A 294 16.88 -19.75 -15.05
CA VAL A 294 16.31 -19.24 -13.79
C VAL A 294 17.15 -18.14 -13.14
N GLY A 295 18.42 -17.99 -13.48
CA GLY A 295 19.25 -16.99 -12.84
C GLY A 295 20.67 -16.85 -13.39
N LEU A 296 21.40 -15.86 -12.83
CA LEU A 296 22.80 -15.57 -13.10
C LEU A 296 23.63 -15.78 -11.85
N SER A 297 24.82 -16.35 -12.03
CA SER A 297 25.89 -16.42 -11.04
C SER A 297 27.02 -15.51 -11.48
N LEU A 298 27.50 -14.67 -10.58
CA LEU A 298 28.52 -13.67 -10.88
C LEU A 298 29.66 -13.77 -9.86
N ILE A 299 30.88 -13.52 -10.32
CA ILE A 299 32.08 -13.43 -9.48
C ILE A 299 32.75 -12.10 -9.79
N HIS A 300 32.92 -11.28 -8.77
CA HIS A 300 33.77 -10.11 -8.80
C HIS A 300 34.90 -10.32 -7.80
N ILE A 301 36.14 -10.24 -8.28
CA ILE A 301 37.33 -10.30 -7.45
C ILE A 301 38.00 -8.93 -7.46
#